data_803bf7131ab1e5f6ef2e5d97ad192300
#
_entry.id   803bf7131ab1e5f6ef2e5d97ad192300
#
_cell.length_a   1.000
_cell.length_b   1.000
_cell.length_c   1.000
_cell.angle_alpha   90.00
_cell.angle_beta   90.00
_cell.angle_gamma   90.00
#
_symmetry.space_group_name_H-M   'P 1'
#
loop_
_entity.id
_entity.type
_entity.pdbx_description
1 polymer ?
#
loop_
_entity_poly.entity_id
_entity_poly.type
_entity_poly.pdbx_seq_one_letter_code
_entity_poly.pdbx_strand_id
1 'polypeptide(L)'
;QMCIRDRYYNGCEHVDVAESLANERLKELFNCKFANSQPHSGAQANGAVFLALLKPGDTFMGMSLDSGGHITHGLKISMSGKWFNAISYDVDKKTELLDYDVIEKMALEHKPKLIIAGASAYSRVIDFKRFREICDKIGAYLMVDMAHFSGLVAGKGYPNPVDHAHVVTSTTHKVFRSARGGIILTNHEDLAKKFNTAVFPGYQGGPLMHIIAAKAVGFLEALKPEFREYISSVLALSLIHI
;
A
#
# COMPACT_ATOMS: atom_id res chain seq x y z
N GLN A 1 3.41 -25.74 -8.74
CA GLN A 1 2.34 -24.97 -9.42
C GLN A 1 1.11 -24.77 -8.54
N MET A 2 0.86 -25.66 -7.59
CA MET A 2 -0.25 -25.58 -6.65
C MET A 2 -0.24 -24.29 -5.83
N CYS A 3 0.94 -23.78 -5.48
CA CYS A 3 1.09 -22.56 -4.69
C CYS A 3 0.87 -21.26 -5.46
N ILE A 4 0.79 -21.29 -6.78
CA ILE A 4 0.64 -20.07 -7.59
C ILE A 4 -0.77 -19.48 -7.45
N ARG A 5 -1.75 -20.36 -7.20
CA ARG A 5 -3.18 -19.99 -7.16
C ARG A 5 -3.85 -20.27 -5.82
N ASP A 6 -3.09 -20.78 -4.84
CA ASP A 6 -3.57 -21.07 -3.49
C ASP A 6 -4.86 -21.90 -3.46
N ARG A 7 -4.98 -22.86 -4.39
CA ARG A 7 -6.18 -23.66 -4.55
C ARG A 7 -5.89 -25.14 -4.38
N TYR A 8 -6.61 -25.75 -3.47
CA TYR A 8 -6.55 -27.18 -3.22
C TYR A 8 -7.43 -28.01 -4.13
N TYR A 9 -8.39 -27.35 -4.80
CA TYR A 9 -9.46 -28.04 -5.54
C TYR A 9 -9.17 -27.98 -7.05
N ASN A 10 -9.54 -29.05 -7.76
CA ASN A 10 -9.60 -29.07 -9.21
C ASN A 10 -10.78 -28.20 -9.71
N GLY A 11 -10.73 -27.79 -10.95
CA GLY A 11 -11.81 -27.00 -11.58
C GLY A 11 -11.78 -25.51 -11.22
N CYS A 12 -10.61 -24.98 -10.82
CA CYS A 12 -10.45 -23.58 -10.46
C CYS A 12 -10.00 -22.66 -11.61
N GLU A 13 -9.89 -23.17 -12.85
CA GLU A 13 -9.38 -22.45 -14.01
C GLU A 13 -10.13 -21.15 -14.29
N HIS A 14 -11.45 -21.16 -14.14
CA HIS A 14 -12.27 -19.97 -14.40
C HIS A 14 -12.08 -18.87 -13.31
N VAL A 15 -11.94 -19.26 -12.06
CA VAL A 15 -11.65 -18.28 -10.98
C VAL A 15 -10.21 -17.78 -11.06
N ASP A 16 -9.29 -18.62 -11.56
CA ASP A 16 -7.91 -18.22 -11.84
C ASP A 16 -7.83 -17.17 -12.94
N VAL A 17 -8.71 -17.22 -13.94
CA VAL A 17 -8.83 -16.16 -14.95
C VAL A 17 -9.22 -14.83 -14.30
N ALA A 18 -10.21 -14.84 -13.41
CA ALA A 18 -10.65 -13.62 -12.73
C ALA A 18 -9.51 -12.99 -11.89
N GLU A 19 -8.75 -13.79 -11.17
CA GLU A 19 -7.61 -13.30 -10.37
C GLU A 19 -6.46 -12.80 -11.26
N SER A 20 -6.16 -13.51 -12.34
CA SER A 20 -5.15 -13.09 -13.31
C SER A 20 -5.50 -11.74 -13.92
N LEU A 21 -6.75 -11.55 -14.36
CA LEU A 21 -7.24 -10.27 -14.87
C LEU A 21 -7.11 -9.14 -13.83
N ALA A 22 -7.45 -9.41 -12.56
CA ALA A 22 -7.30 -8.41 -11.51
C ALA A 22 -5.83 -7.98 -11.36
N ASN A 23 -4.91 -8.94 -11.29
CA ASN A 23 -3.49 -8.67 -11.11
C ASN A 23 -2.86 -7.99 -12.34
N GLU A 24 -3.22 -8.38 -13.55
CA GLU A 24 -2.71 -7.76 -14.79
C GLU A 24 -3.17 -6.31 -14.93
N ARG A 25 -4.44 -6.03 -14.64
CA ARG A 25 -4.99 -4.66 -14.65
C ARG A 25 -4.31 -3.78 -13.60
N LEU A 26 -3.99 -4.31 -12.43
CA LEU A 26 -3.21 -3.58 -11.42
C LEU A 26 -1.80 -3.26 -11.92
N LYS A 27 -1.14 -4.21 -12.57
CA LYS A 27 0.19 -3.97 -13.15
C LYS A 27 0.16 -2.85 -14.19
N GLU A 28 -0.85 -2.83 -15.04
CA GLU A 28 -1.04 -1.80 -16.05
C GLU A 28 -1.34 -0.43 -15.41
N LEU A 29 -2.28 -0.36 -14.45
CA LEU A 29 -2.69 0.87 -13.78
C LEU A 29 -1.53 1.58 -13.09
N PHE A 30 -0.71 0.81 -12.37
CA PHE A 30 0.35 1.33 -11.53
C PHE A 30 1.75 1.15 -12.12
N ASN A 31 1.86 0.61 -13.34
CA ASN A 31 3.14 0.31 -13.99
C ASN A 31 4.09 -0.50 -13.08
N CYS A 32 3.60 -1.59 -12.51
CA CYS A 32 4.37 -2.45 -11.62
C CYS A 32 4.56 -3.86 -12.20
N LYS A 33 5.61 -4.55 -11.77
CA LYS A 33 5.93 -5.90 -12.25
C LYS A 33 5.09 -6.98 -11.59
N PHE A 34 4.78 -6.82 -10.31
CA PHE A 34 4.07 -7.81 -9.50
C PHE A 34 2.94 -7.16 -8.71
N ALA A 35 1.81 -7.84 -8.69
CA ALA A 35 0.61 -7.43 -7.98
C ALA A 35 -0.03 -8.63 -7.28
N ASN A 36 -0.59 -8.41 -6.09
CA ASN A 36 -1.40 -9.38 -5.36
C ASN A 36 -2.72 -8.71 -4.97
N SER A 37 -3.83 -9.26 -5.46
CA SER A 37 -5.20 -8.76 -5.23
C SER A 37 -5.94 -9.53 -4.13
N GLN A 38 -5.31 -10.49 -3.45
CA GLN A 38 -5.95 -11.34 -2.44
C GLN A 38 -6.20 -10.67 -1.07
N PRO A 39 -5.46 -9.65 -0.60
CA PRO A 39 -5.73 -9.07 0.71
C PRO A 39 -7.19 -8.66 0.88
N HIS A 40 -7.82 -9.08 2.00
CA HIS A 40 -9.22 -8.81 2.29
C HIS A 40 -9.46 -7.34 2.67
N SER A 41 -8.42 -6.63 3.09
CA SER A 41 -8.45 -5.20 3.46
C SER A 41 -7.06 -4.58 3.33
N GLY A 42 -6.99 -3.24 3.38
CA GLY A 42 -5.70 -2.53 3.48
C GLY A 42 -4.93 -2.88 4.75
N ALA A 43 -5.63 -3.04 5.88
CA ALA A 43 -5.00 -3.46 7.14
C ALA A 43 -4.35 -4.85 7.03
N GLN A 44 -4.98 -5.79 6.33
CA GLN A 44 -4.42 -7.12 6.09
C GLN A 44 -3.29 -7.09 5.06
N ALA A 45 -3.36 -6.22 4.05
CA ALA A 45 -2.24 -5.98 3.16
C ALA A 45 -1.00 -5.47 3.92
N ASN A 46 -1.19 -4.48 4.81
CA ASN A 46 -0.13 -3.97 5.68
C ASN A 46 0.41 -5.05 6.63
N GLY A 47 -0.49 -5.82 7.25
CA GLY A 47 -0.13 -6.93 8.14
C GLY A 47 0.68 -8.01 7.42
N ALA A 48 0.33 -8.37 6.19
CA ALA A 48 1.09 -9.32 5.39
C ALA A 48 2.49 -8.78 5.02
N VAL A 49 2.62 -7.48 4.73
CA VAL A 49 3.92 -6.85 4.51
C VAL A 49 4.77 -6.89 5.77
N PHE A 50 4.20 -6.57 6.94
CA PHE A 50 4.91 -6.68 8.22
C PHE A 50 5.36 -8.11 8.49
N LEU A 51 4.50 -9.10 8.29
CA LEU A 51 4.82 -10.52 8.47
C LEU A 51 5.98 -10.96 7.54
N ALA A 52 6.02 -10.44 6.32
CA ALA A 52 7.05 -10.77 5.34
C ALA A 52 8.43 -10.16 5.65
N LEU A 53 8.46 -8.95 6.22
CA LEU A 53 9.67 -8.13 6.32
C LEU A 53 10.17 -7.92 7.74
N LEU A 54 9.33 -8.12 8.76
CA LEU A 54 9.63 -7.82 10.16
C LEU A 54 9.44 -9.05 11.04
N LYS A 55 10.14 -9.06 12.18
CA LYS A 55 9.91 -9.99 13.29
C LYS A 55 9.29 -9.24 14.45
N PRO A 56 8.51 -9.88 15.34
CA PRO A 56 8.01 -9.26 16.56
C PRO A 56 9.15 -8.56 17.33
N GLY A 57 8.91 -7.31 17.74
CA GLY A 57 9.91 -6.46 18.41
C GLY A 57 10.80 -5.64 17.46
N ASP A 58 10.78 -5.91 16.16
CA ASP A 58 11.52 -5.07 15.20
C ASP A 58 10.99 -3.63 15.19
N THR A 59 11.89 -2.68 14.95
CA THR A 59 11.54 -1.26 14.84
C THR A 59 11.10 -0.93 13.43
N PHE A 60 9.97 -0.22 13.31
CA PHE A 60 9.58 0.46 12.09
C PHE A 60 9.15 1.90 12.38
N MET A 61 9.09 2.72 11.33
CA MET A 61 8.72 4.14 11.46
C MET A 61 7.54 4.45 10.54
N GLY A 62 6.57 5.25 11.04
CA GLY A 62 5.40 5.67 10.28
C GLY A 62 4.86 7.01 10.77
N MET A 63 3.99 7.64 9.99
CA MET A 63 3.35 8.89 10.39
C MET A 63 2.42 8.66 11.58
N SER A 64 2.46 9.56 12.58
CA SER A 64 1.56 9.51 13.72
C SER A 64 0.10 9.69 13.32
N LEU A 65 -0.81 9.17 14.13
CA LEU A 65 -2.24 9.35 13.90
C LEU A 65 -2.64 10.83 13.93
N ASP A 66 -2.04 11.60 14.86
CA ASP A 66 -2.31 13.03 15.03
C ASP A 66 -1.86 13.86 13.83
N SER A 67 -0.85 13.42 13.09
CA SER A 67 -0.40 14.04 11.84
C SER A 67 -1.08 13.50 10.58
N GLY A 68 -2.06 12.61 10.75
CA GLY A 68 -2.83 12.03 9.64
C GLY A 68 -2.43 10.63 9.22
N GLY A 69 -1.62 9.91 9.99
CA GLY A 69 -1.27 8.50 9.75
C GLY A 69 -2.48 7.57 9.90
N HIS A 70 -2.28 6.30 9.56
CA HIS A 70 -3.30 5.27 9.71
C HIS A 70 -3.09 4.47 10.99
N ILE A 71 -4.17 3.86 11.52
CA ILE A 71 -4.10 3.02 12.73
C ILE A 71 -3.08 1.88 12.61
N THR A 72 -2.88 1.34 11.41
CA THR A 72 -1.88 0.28 11.15
C THR A 72 -0.45 0.79 11.03
N HIS A 73 -0.21 2.10 11.18
CA HIS A 73 1.12 2.71 11.17
C HIS A 73 1.72 2.82 12.57
N GLY A 74 1.30 1.97 13.51
CA GLY A 74 1.92 1.88 14.83
C GLY A 74 1.05 2.34 16.00
N LEU A 75 -0.27 2.54 15.80
CA LEU A 75 -1.14 2.86 16.92
C LEU A 75 -1.05 1.76 17.99
N LYS A 76 -0.78 2.12 19.23
CA LYS A 76 -0.48 1.19 20.35
C LYS A 76 -1.50 0.06 20.57
N ILE A 77 -2.78 0.32 20.27
CA ILE A 77 -3.84 -0.69 20.41
C ILE A 77 -3.98 -1.60 19.18
N SER A 78 -3.40 -1.23 18.03
CA SER A 78 -3.40 -2.04 16.81
C SER A 78 -2.36 -3.17 16.89
N MET A 79 -2.49 -4.14 15.98
CA MET A 79 -1.51 -5.23 15.84
C MET A 79 -0.10 -4.67 15.65
N SER A 80 0.07 -3.65 14.80
CA SER A 80 1.37 -3.06 14.50
C SER A 80 2.02 -2.40 15.72
N GLY A 81 1.24 -1.73 16.57
CA GLY A 81 1.76 -1.13 17.80
C GLY A 81 1.96 -2.13 18.95
N LYS A 82 1.32 -3.31 18.90
CA LYS A 82 1.48 -4.36 19.92
C LYS A 82 2.66 -5.30 19.64
N TRP A 83 2.92 -5.59 18.36
CA TRP A 83 3.91 -6.59 17.98
C TRP A 83 5.28 -5.99 17.65
N PHE A 84 5.32 -4.72 17.30
CA PHE A 84 6.53 -4.04 16.84
C PHE A 84 6.86 -2.80 17.68
N ASN A 85 8.10 -2.37 17.62
CA ASN A 85 8.54 -1.10 18.16
C ASN A 85 8.26 0.01 17.13
N ALA A 86 7.10 0.63 17.23
CA ALA A 86 6.66 1.66 16.30
C ALA A 86 7.17 3.04 16.75
N ILE A 87 7.94 3.71 15.90
CA ILE A 87 8.40 5.09 16.06
C ILE A 87 7.56 5.97 15.14
N SER A 88 6.95 7.02 15.70
CA SER A 88 6.13 7.93 14.92
C SER A 88 6.90 9.17 14.52
N TYR A 89 6.78 9.58 13.26
CA TYR A 89 7.18 10.91 12.80
C TYR A 89 5.93 11.78 12.58
N ASP A 90 6.10 13.08 12.70
CA ASP A 90 5.05 14.08 12.64
C ASP A 90 5.30 15.07 11.49
N VAL A 91 4.28 15.87 11.17
CA VAL A 91 4.44 17.09 10.40
C VAL A 91 5.03 18.20 11.28
N ASP A 92 5.73 19.14 10.68
CA ASP A 92 6.17 20.35 11.38
C ASP A 92 4.96 21.16 11.83
N LYS A 93 4.91 21.56 13.11
CA LYS A 93 3.74 22.22 13.72
C LYS A 93 3.44 23.61 13.17
N LYS A 94 4.39 24.27 12.51
CA LYS A 94 4.21 25.62 11.97
C LYS A 94 3.83 25.59 10.50
N THR A 95 4.47 24.71 9.73
CA THR A 95 4.28 24.62 8.30
C THR A 95 3.24 23.58 7.88
N GLU A 96 2.92 22.64 8.79
CA GLU A 96 2.06 21.47 8.55
C GLU A 96 2.58 20.58 7.41
N LEU A 97 3.89 20.66 7.12
CA LEU A 97 4.57 19.88 6.10
C LEU A 97 5.44 18.80 6.74
N LEU A 98 5.72 17.74 5.97
CA LEU A 98 6.75 16.77 6.30
C LEU A 98 8.13 17.41 6.23
N ASP A 99 8.87 17.37 7.33
CA ASP A 99 10.28 17.75 7.38
C ASP A 99 11.14 16.49 7.18
N TYR A 100 11.63 16.32 5.96
CA TYR A 100 12.41 15.13 5.57
C TYR A 100 13.77 15.05 6.27
N ASP A 101 14.35 16.17 6.70
CA ASP A 101 15.63 16.17 7.42
C ASP A 101 15.43 15.71 8.87
N VAL A 102 14.32 16.10 9.49
CA VAL A 102 13.90 15.55 10.79
C VAL A 102 13.63 14.06 10.69
N ILE A 103 12.90 13.62 9.65
CA ILE A 103 12.61 12.19 9.41
C ILE A 103 13.91 11.41 9.20
N GLU A 104 14.87 11.95 8.44
CA GLU A 104 16.17 11.32 8.23
C GLU A 104 16.95 11.19 9.55
N LYS A 105 16.99 12.24 10.34
CA LYS A 105 17.64 12.21 11.66
C LYS A 105 17.05 11.13 12.56
N MET A 106 15.72 11.04 12.64
CA MET A 106 15.03 9.99 13.38
C MET A 106 15.36 8.59 12.85
N ALA A 107 15.40 8.44 11.52
CA ALA A 107 15.75 7.17 10.88
C ALA A 107 17.19 6.73 11.20
N LEU A 108 18.14 7.66 11.22
CA LEU A 108 19.53 7.39 11.60
C LEU A 108 19.67 7.02 13.08
N GLU A 109 18.90 7.65 13.97
CA GLU A 109 18.89 7.40 15.41
C GLU A 109 18.27 6.03 15.74
N HIS A 110 17.05 5.77 15.23
CA HIS A 110 16.27 4.59 15.61
C HIS A 110 16.52 3.35 14.73
N LYS A 111 17.16 3.53 13.57
CA LYS A 111 17.51 2.47 12.60
C LYS A 111 16.35 1.49 12.33
N PRO A 112 15.16 1.99 11.94
CA PRO A 112 14.04 1.12 11.64
C PRO A 112 14.38 0.19 10.48
N LYS A 113 13.81 -1.02 10.48
CA LYS A 113 13.91 -1.96 9.36
C LYS A 113 12.95 -1.62 8.22
N LEU A 114 11.91 -0.82 8.50
CA LEU A 114 10.90 -0.41 7.56
C LEU A 114 10.43 0.99 7.89
N ILE A 115 10.28 1.83 6.86
CA ILE A 115 9.64 3.15 6.96
C ILE A 115 8.37 3.12 6.13
N ILE A 116 7.26 3.57 6.71
CA ILE A 116 5.98 3.70 6.01
C ILE A 116 5.81 5.16 5.60
N ALA A 117 5.75 5.41 4.30
CA ALA A 117 5.27 6.67 3.75
C ALA A 117 3.81 6.51 3.32
N GLY A 118 3.00 7.52 3.58
CA GLY A 118 1.57 7.49 3.30
C GLY A 118 0.74 7.91 4.49
N ALA A 119 -0.45 8.40 4.23
CA ALA A 119 -1.31 8.97 5.25
C ALA A 119 -2.78 8.83 4.89
N SER A 120 -3.63 8.90 5.92
CA SER A 120 -5.08 8.95 5.77
C SER A 120 -5.59 10.38 5.55
N ALA A 121 -4.89 11.38 6.10
CA ALA A 121 -5.36 12.76 6.16
C ALA A 121 -4.24 13.82 5.93
N TYR A 122 -3.26 13.49 5.10
CA TYR A 122 -2.23 14.45 4.68
C TYR A 122 -2.51 14.91 3.26
N SER A 123 -2.79 16.21 3.08
CA SER A 123 -3.28 16.79 1.81
C SER A 123 -2.16 17.23 0.85
N ARG A 124 -0.91 17.16 1.25
CA ARG A 124 0.23 17.59 0.44
C ARG A 124 0.85 16.43 -0.33
N VAL A 125 1.63 16.76 -1.35
CA VAL A 125 2.39 15.74 -2.09
C VAL A 125 3.51 15.18 -1.22
N ILE A 126 3.61 13.84 -1.18
CA ILE A 126 4.68 13.13 -0.49
C ILE A 126 5.83 12.90 -1.46
N ASP A 127 7.05 13.28 -1.08
CA ASP A 127 8.26 12.99 -1.85
C ASP A 127 8.74 11.55 -1.56
N PHE A 128 8.28 10.61 -2.38
CA PHE A 128 8.65 9.20 -2.26
C PHE A 128 10.13 8.95 -2.57
N LYS A 129 10.73 9.77 -3.43
CA LYS A 129 12.16 9.69 -3.75
C LYS A 129 13.00 10.03 -2.51
N ARG A 130 12.65 11.10 -1.81
CA ARG A 130 13.33 11.49 -0.59
C ARG A 130 13.20 10.44 0.51
N PHE A 131 12.02 9.84 0.68
CA PHE A 131 11.85 8.69 1.58
C PHE A 131 12.72 7.49 1.19
N ARG A 132 12.83 7.22 -0.13
CA ARG A 132 13.68 6.13 -0.61
C ARG A 132 15.16 6.40 -0.30
N GLU A 133 15.65 7.59 -0.51
CA GLU A 133 17.02 8.00 -0.17
C GLU A 133 17.32 7.82 1.32
N ILE A 134 16.37 8.17 2.20
CA ILE A 134 16.49 7.95 3.65
C ILE A 134 16.58 6.45 3.94
N CYS A 135 15.70 5.63 3.36
CA CYS A 135 15.71 4.18 3.55
C CYS A 135 17.03 3.55 3.10
N ASP A 136 17.55 3.95 1.95
CA ASP A 136 18.80 3.41 1.39
C ASP A 136 20.01 3.73 2.29
N LYS A 137 20.05 4.90 2.93
CA LYS A 137 21.12 5.27 3.88
C LYS A 137 21.22 4.36 5.09
N ILE A 138 20.11 3.79 5.55
CA ILE A 138 20.03 2.96 6.75
C ILE A 138 19.77 1.48 6.46
N GLY A 139 19.63 1.11 5.19
CA GLY A 139 19.31 -0.26 4.78
C GLY A 139 17.88 -0.71 5.14
N ALA A 140 16.93 0.22 5.22
CA ALA A 140 15.54 -0.06 5.53
C ALA A 140 14.68 -0.29 4.28
N TYR A 141 13.56 -0.99 4.44
CA TYR A 141 12.54 -1.07 3.40
C TYR A 141 11.67 0.19 3.41
N LEU A 142 11.34 0.70 2.21
CA LEU A 142 10.30 1.71 2.03
C LEU A 142 8.99 1.02 1.67
N MET A 143 7.98 1.15 2.52
CA MET A 143 6.60 0.78 2.23
C MET A 143 5.79 2.06 2.00
N VAL A 144 4.98 2.09 0.94
CA VAL A 144 4.03 3.18 0.74
C VAL A 144 2.60 2.65 0.87
N ASP A 145 1.87 3.17 1.86
CA ASP A 145 0.42 2.94 1.98
C ASP A 145 -0.32 4.07 1.25
N MET A 146 -0.77 3.78 0.03
CA MET A 146 -1.48 4.75 -0.80
C MET A 146 -3.01 4.62 -0.72
N ALA A 147 -3.54 4.00 0.32
CA ALA A 147 -4.97 3.68 0.42
C ALA A 147 -5.89 4.89 0.18
N HIS A 148 -5.51 6.08 0.63
CA HIS A 148 -6.32 7.29 0.50
C HIS A 148 -6.13 8.04 -0.83
N PHE A 149 -5.04 7.81 -1.55
CA PHE A 149 -4.72 8.48 -2.80
C PHE A 149 -4.48 7.54 -4.00
N SER A 150 -4.74 6.25 -3.84
CA SER A 150 -4.52 5.25 -4.91
C SER A 150 -5.32 5.54 -6.18
N GLY A 151 -6.55 6.03 -6.07
CA GLY A 151 -7.33 6.47 -7.22
C GLY A 151 -6.72 7.67 -7.92
N LEU A 152 -6.12 8.61 -7.17
CA LEU A 152 -5.41 9.75 -7.75
C LEU A 152 -4.17 9.28 -8.53
N VAL A 153 -3.43 8.30 -8.01
CA VAL A 153 -2.29 7.69 -8.71
C VAL A 153 -2.76 6.98 -9.98
N ALA A 154 -3.80 6.14 -9.89
CA ALA A 154 -4.37 5.43 -11.05
C ALA A 154 -4.86 6.40 -12.13
N GLY A 155 -5.51 7.49 -11.74
CA GLY A 155 -5.99 8.56 -12.64
C GLY A 155 -4.92 9.56 -13.07
N LYS A 156 -3.65 9.35 -12.70
CA LYS A 156 -2.50 10.22 -13.02
C LYS A 156 -2.58 11.64 -12.41
N GLY A 157 -3.33 11.81 -11.34
CA GLY A 157 -3.45 13.05 -10.58
C GLY A 157 -2.51 13.16 -9.37
N TYR A 158 -1.69 12.13 -9.10
CA TYR A 158 -0.73 12.10 -7.99
C TYR A 158 0.50 11.27 -8.40
N PRO A 159 1.71 11.57 -7.86
CA PRO A 159 2.91 10.80 -8.17
C PRO A 159 2.77 9.31 -7.86
N ASN A 160 3.28 8.47 -8.74
CA ASN A 160 3.27 7.01 -8.55
C ASN A 160 4.40 6.60 -7.60
N PRO A 161 4.10 5.99 -6.44
CA PRO A 161 5.12 5.57 -5.49
C PRO A 161 5.89 4.31 -5.90
N VAL A 162 5.37 3.53 -6.86
CA VAL A 162 5.90 2.20 -7.24
C VAL A 162 7.35 2.26 -7.72
N ASP A 163 7.74 3.37 -8.37
CA ASP A 163 9.11 3.53 -8.89
C ASP A 163 10.14 3.75 -7.77
N HIS A 164 9.70 4.15 -6.59
CA HIS A 164 10.58 4.46 -5.45
C HIS A 164 10.45 3.44 -4.31
N ALA A 165 9.26 2.89 -4.09
CA ALA A 165 8.98 2.01 -2.97
C ALA A 165 9.49 0.58 -3.20
N HIS A 166 9.87 -0.10 -2.11
CA HIS A 166 10.08 -1.54 -2.14
C HIS A 166 8.76 -2.29 -2.23
N VAL A 167 7.73 -1.75 -1.59
CA VAL A 167 6.37 -2.28 -1.61
C VAL A 167 5.36 -1.16 -1.48
N VAL A 168 4.26 -1.30 -2.21
CA VAL A 168 3.11 -0.39 -2.13
C VAL A 168 1.88 -1.19 -1.74
N THR A 169 1.14 -0.70 -0.75
CA THR A 169 -0.14 -1.26 -0.33
C THR A 169 -1.27 -0.26 -0.57
N SER A 170 -2.48 -0.76 -0.71
CA SER A 170 -3.66 0.08 -0.81
C SER A 170 -4.93 -0.66 -0.40
N THR A 171 -5.96 0.12 -0.11
CA THR A 171 -7.36 -0.33 -0.23
C THR A 171 -7.86 -0.13 -1.65
N THR A 172 -8.94 -0.82 -2.00
CA THR A 172 -9.55 -0.71 -3.33
C THR A 172 -10.89 0.03 -3.35
N HIS A 173 -11.46 0.33 -2.19
CA HIS A 173 -12.84 0.84 -2.01
C HIS A 173 -12.96 2.31 -1.62
N LYS A 174 -11.85 3.06 -1.62
CA LYS A 174 -11.85 4.52 -1.35
C LYS A 174 -11.93 5.29 -2.67
N VAL A 175 -11.09 6.29 -2.87
CA VAL A 175 -11.06 7.07 -4.11
C VAL A 175 -10.77 6.21 -5.37
N PHE A 176 -10.25 5.01 -5.20
CA PHE A 176 -10.07 4.03 -6.27
C PHE A 176 -11.40 3.42 -6.78
N ARG A 177 -12.48 3.58 -6.02
CA ARG A 177 -13.86 3.28 -6.43
C ARG A 177 -14.09 1.84 -6.91
N SER A 178 -13.45 0.86 -6.27
CA SER A 178 -13.62 -0.58 -6.56
C SER A 178 -14.23 -1.33 -5.38
N ALA A 179 -14.39 -2.64 -5.49
CA ALA A 179 -14.88 -3.49 -4.41
C ALA A 179 -13.98 -3.43 -3.17
N ARG A 180 -14.55 -3.60 -1.97
CA ARG A 180 -13.82 -3.56 -0.71
C ARG A 180 -12.77 -4.65 -0.63
N GLY A 181 -11.52 -4.25 -0.38
CA GLY A 181 -10.38 -5.13 -0.21
C GLY A 181 -9.07 -4.37 -0.14
N GLY A 182 -7.96 -5.09 -0.23
CA GLY A 182 -6.60 -4.56 -0.29
C GLY A 182 -5.82 -5.10 -1.48
N ILE A 183 -4.70 -4.49 -1.76
CA ILE A 183 -3.72 -4.89 -2.77
C ILE A 183 -2.30 -4.69 -2.27
N ILE A 184 -1.37 -5.47 -2.82
CA ILE A 184 0.07 -5.31 -2.62
C ILE A 184 0.74 -5.25 -3.99
N LEU A 185 1.60 -4.26 -4.22
CA LEU A 185 2.33 -4.04 -5.47
C LEU A 185 3.83 -3.96 -5.19
N THR A 186 4.65 -4.48 -6.09
CA THR A 186 6.12 -4.33 -6.00
C THR A 186 6.77 -4.53 -7.36
N ASN A 187 7.99 -3.98 -7.52
CA ASN A 187 8.86 -4.25 -8.67
C ASN A 187 9.94 -5.30 -8.39
N HIS A 188 10.01 -5.81 -7.16
CA HIS A 188 11.03 -6.77 -6.69
C HIS A 188 10.47 -8.19 -6.65
N GLU A 189 11.04 -9.10 -7.45
CA GLU A 189 10.53 -10.49 -7.57
C GLU A 189 10.67 -11.28 -6.28
N ASP A 190 11.79 -11.14 -5.57
CA ASP A 190 12.03 -11.81 -4.29
C ASP A 190 11.03 -11.37 -3.21
N LEU A 191 10.67 -10.07 -3.19
CA LEU A 191 9.66 -9.52 -2.29
C LEU A 191 8.25 -9.98 -2.68
N ALA A 192 7.93 -10.04 -3.98
CA ALA A 192 6.65 -10.54 -4.45
C ALA A 192 6.38 -11.98 -3.95
N LYS A 193 7.40 -12.85 -4.01
CA LYS A 193 7.30 -14.23 -3.48
C LYS A 193 7.05 -14.25 -1.97
N LYS A 194 7.76 -13.40 -1.21
CA LYS A 194 7.56 -13.26 0.25
C LYS A 194 6.15 -12.75 0.58
N PHE A 195 5.67 -11.73 -0.15
CA PHE A 195 4.33 -11.18 0.10
C PHE A 195 3.24 -12.17 -0.25
N ASN A 196 3.37 -12.92 -1.35
CA ASN A 196 2.40 -13.96 -1.70
C ASN A 196 2.30 -15.03 -0.59
N THR A 197 3.44 -15.51 -0.09
CA THR A 197 3.49 -16.47 1.03
C THR A 197 2.95 -15.85 2.32
N ALA A 198 3.22 -14.57 2.58
CA ALA A 198 2.74 -13.89 3.77
C ALA A 198 1.22 -13.63 3.72
N VAL A 199 0.65 -13.40 2.52
CA VAL A 199 -0.80 -13.30 2.35
C VAL A 199 -1.43 -14.68 2.56
N PHE A 200 -1.01 -15.66 1.79
CA PHE A 200 -1.48 -17.04 1.90
C PHE A 200 -0.30 -18.02 1.87
N PRO A 201 -0.18 -18.94 2.82
CA PRO A 201 -1.08 -19.17 3.96
C PRO A 201 -0.71 -18.39 5.24
N GLY A 202 0.19 -17.39 5.14
CA GLY A 202 0.78 -16.75 6.32
C GLY A 202 -0.21 -15.97 7.18
N TYR A 203 -1.09 -15.18 6.57
CA TYR A 203 -1.97 -14.24 7.27
C TYR A 203 -3.46 -14.47 6.98
N GLN A 204 -3.78 -15.01 5.81
CA GLN A 204 -5.13 -15.33 5.36
C GLN A 204 -5.25 -16.79 4.96
N GLY A 205 -6.48 -17.33 4.97
CA GLY A 205 -6.88 -18.58 4.34
C GLY A 205 -7.29 -18.36 2.89
N GLY A 206 -8.29 -19.11 2.41
CA GLY A 206 -8.76 -19.06 1.03
C GLY A 206 -9.18 -17.67 0.58
N PRO A 207 -8.90 -17.30 -0.68
CA PRO A 207 -9.22 -15.99 -1.22
C PRO A 207 -10.73 -15.80 -1.41
N LEU A 208 -11.19 -14.55 -1.30
CA LEU A 208 -12.58 -14.16 -1.57
C LEU A 208 -12.76 -13.91 -3.08
N MET A 209 -13.00 -14.97 -3.86
CA MET A 209 -12.98 -14.89 -5.32
C MET A 209 -14.06 -13.96 -5.90
N HIS A 210 -15.23 -13.88 -5.28
CA HIS A 210 -16.28 -12.92 -5.67
C HIS A 210 -15.82 -11.46 -5.53
N ILE A 211 -15.02 -11.16 -4.49
CA ILE A 211 -14.43 -9.83 -4.32
C ILE A 211 -13.31 -9.59 -5.33
N ILE A 212 -12.48 -10.59 -5.60
CA ILE A 212 -11.39 -10.47 -6.58
C ILE A 212 -11.96 -10.25 -8.00
N ALA A 213 -13.02 -10.97 -8.36
CA ALA A 213 -13.74 -10.75 -9.61
C ALA A 213 -14.32 -9.33 -9.72
N ALA A 214 -14.94 -8.84 -8.63
CA ALA A 214 -15.46 -7.47 -8.56
C ALA A 214 -14.33 -6.42 -8.62
N LYS A 215 -13.17 -6.68 -7.99
CA LYS A 215 -11.96 -5.84 -8.13
C LYS A 215 -11.50 -5.80 -9.59
N ALA A 216 -11.48 -6.96 -10.29
CA ALA A 216 -11.08 -7.01 -11.69
C ALA A 216 -11.96 -6.10 -12.57
N VAL A 217 -13.26 -6.01 -12.30
CA VAL A 217 -14.16 -5.08 -12.99
C VAL A 217 -13.80 -3.64 -12.67
N GLY A 218 -13.69 -3.29 -11.38
CA GLY A 218 -13.36 -1.92 -10.96
C GLY A 218 -11.98 -1.45 -11.48
N PHE A 219 -11.01 -2.35 -11.58
CA PHE A 219 -9.70 -2.02 -12.18
C PHE A 219 -9.79 -1.78 -13.69
N LEU A 220 -10.66 -2.53 -14.41
CA LEU A 220 -10.94 -2.24 -15.81
C LEU A 220 -11.60 -0.87 -15.99
N GLU A 221 -12.52 -0.50 -15.12
CA GLU A 221 -13.12 0.84 -15.16
C GLU A 221 -12.07 1.93 -14.91
N ALA A 222 -11.11 1.70 -13.98
CA ALA A 222 -10.05 2.64 -13.70
C ALA A 222 -9.02 2.81 -14.84
N LEU A 223 -8.92 1.84 -15.76
CA LEU A 223 -8.09 1.93 -16.97
C LEU A 223 -8.73 2.81 -18.05
N LYS A 224 -10.03 3.05 -18.00
CA LYS A 224 -10.74 3.85 -19.01
C LYS A 224 -10.43 5.35 -18.89
N PRO A 225 -10.48 6.11 -20.01
CA PRO A 225 -10.26 7.56 -19.98
C PRO A 225 -11.19 8.31 -19.01
N GLU A 226 -12.43 7.89 -18.88
CA GLU A 226 -13.45 8.50 -18.01
C GLU A 226 -13.05 8.49 -16.53
N PHE A 227 -12.21 7.54 -16.11
CA PHE A 227 -11.68 7.52 -14.76
C PHE A 227 -10.72 8.69 -14.50
N ARG A 228 -9.94 9.09 -15.51
CA ARG A 228 -9.06 10.27 -15.40
C ARG A 228 -9.86 11.57 -15.29
N GLU A 229 -10.95 11.68 -16.03
CA GLU A 229 -11.89 12.81 -15.93
C GLU A 229 -12.52 12.86 -14.53
N TYR A 230 -12.95 11.71 -14.01
CA TYR A 230 -13.43 11.60 -12.65
C TYR A 230 -12.39 12.07 -11.63
N ILE A 231 -11.15 11.64 -11.72
CA ILE A 231 -10.07 12.05 -10.81
C ILE A 231 -9.77 13.55 -10.93
N SER A 232 -9.77 14.11 -12.13
CA SER A 232 -9.63 15.56 -12.35
C SER A 232 -10.75 16.33 -11.66
N SER A 233 -11.99 15.84 -11.74
CA SER A 233 -13.13 16.43 -11.03
C SER A 233 -13.00 16.33 -9.52
N VAL A 234 -12.50 15.20 -8.98
CA VAL A 234 -12.24 15.02 -7.54
C VAL A 234 -11.23 16.05 -7.05
N LEU A 235 -10.12 16.26 -7.79
CA LEU A 235 -9.11 17.24 -7.44
C LEU A 235 -9.66 18.68 -7.50
N ALA A 236 -10.41 19.02 -8.55
CA ALA A 236 -11.04 20.33 -8.67
C ALA A 236 -12.01 20.61 -7.52
N LEU A 237 -12.85 19.63 -7.16
CA LEU A 237 -13.79 19.77 -6.04
C LEU A 237 -13.08 19.93 -4.69
N SER A 238 -11.92 19.29 -4.48
CA SER A 238 -11.16 19.42 -3.23
C SER A 238 -10.68 20.85 -2.98
N LEU A 239 -10.51 21.66 -4.03
CA LEU A 239 -10.05 23.04 -3.94
C LEU A 239 -11.20 24.04 -3.64
N ILE A 240 -12.45 23.64 -3.82
CA ILE A 240 -13.62 24.53 -3.62
C ILE A 240 -13.84 24.84 -2.13
N HIS A 241 -13.42 23.94 -1.25
CA HIS A 241 -13.62 24.06 0.19
C HIS A 241 -12.39 24.56 0.96
N ILE A 242 -11.35 24.94 0.25
CA ILE A 242 -10.15 25.57 0.80
C ILE A 242 -10.25 27.09 0.59
#